data_961b0970a674242f4022d99f0c65d20c
#
_entry.id   961b0970a674242f4022d99f0c65d20c
#
_cell.length_a   1.000
_cell.length_b   1.000
_cell.length_c   1.000
_cell.angle_alpha   90.00
_cell.angle_beta   90.00
_cell.angle_gamma   90.00
#
_symmetry.space_group_name_H-M   'P 1'
#
loop_
_entity.id
_entity.type
_entity.pdbx_description
1 polymer ?
#
loop_
_entity_poly.entity_id
_entity_poly.type
_entity_poly.pdbx_seq_one_letter_code
_entity_poly.pdbx_strand_id
1 'polypeptide(L)'
;GFALQSRGTGFTLEEDRVNTYAPGKRPFHTIIPAFITREGEPYVSFGLTGGGMQPQGHVQIVMNIVDFGMNLQEAGDAPRIRHEYLNGADIVRLESGFDYETIRKLMTMGHTIAFGFERFGGYQAIGVQG
;
A
#
# COMPACT_ATOMS: atom_id res chain seq x y z
N GLY A 1 -30.99 7.37 4.54
CA GLY A 1 -30.19 6.24 4.97
C GLY A 1 -28.72 6.46 4.71
N PHE A 2 -27.86 5.70 5.35
CA PHE A 2 -26.43 5.72 5.15
C PHE A 2 -25.91 4.26 5.15
N ALA A 3 -24.83 4.02 4.42
CA ALA A 3 -24.20 2.71 4.39
C ALA A 3 -23.36 2.50 5.66
N LEU A 4 -23.48 1.31 6.24
CA LEU A 4 -22.63 0.90 7.35
C LEU A 4 -21.27 0.40 6.81
N GLN A 5 -20.23 0.70 7.55
CA GLN A 5 -18.89 0.22 7.23
C GLN A 5 -18.78 -1.30 7.43
N SER A 6 -18.11 -1.98 6.51
CA SER A 6 -17.95 -3.45 6.52
C SER A 6 -16.79 -3.97 7.40
N ARG A 7 -16.16 -3.16 8.22
CA ARG A 7 -14.97 -3.55 9.00
C ARG A 7 -15.23 -4.61 10.06
N GLY A 8 -16.50 -4.81 10.43
CA GLY A 8 -16.90 -5.92 11.30
C GLY A 8 -16.55 -7.30 10.76
N THR A 9 -16.40 -7.45 9.43
CA THR A 9 -15.93 -8.71 8.81
C THR A 9 -14.47 -9.06 9.18
N GLY A 10 -13.71 -8.13 9.73
CA GLY A 10 -12.36 -8.37 10.24
C GLY A 10 -12.31 -9.07 11.59
N PHE A 11 -13.44 -9.22 12.31
CA PHE A 11 -13.49 -10.04 13.50
C PHE A 11 -13.50 -11.52 13.17
N THR A 12 -12.92 -12.32 14.06
CA THR A 12 -13.04 -13.78 14.06
C THR A 12 -13.89 -14.25 15.22
N LEU A 13 -14.49 -15.42 15.09
CA LEU A 13 -15.17 -16.13 16.20
C LEU A 13 -14.22 -17.13 16.90
N GLU A 14 -12.98 -17.29 16.42
CA GLU A 14 -11.96 -18.08 17.09
C GLU A 14 -11.60 -17.41 18.43
N GLU A 15 -11.55 -18.21 19.49
CA GLU A 15 -11.13 -17.75 20.80
C GLU A 15 -9.63 -17.43 20.84
N ASP A 16 -9.21 -16.60 21.77
CA ASP A 16 -7.80 -16.21 22.02
C ASP A 16 -7.06 -15.53 20.85
N ARG A 17 -7.80 -14.98 19.88
CA ARG A 17 -7.22 -14.13 18.84
C ARG A 17 -7.34 -12.64 19.21
N VAL A 18 -6.36 -11.85 18.76
CA VAL A 18 -6.36 -10.40 18.98
C VAL A 18 -7.63 -9.75 18.43
N ASN A 19 -8.18 -10.27 17.34
CA ASN A 19 -9.39 -9.78 16.68
C ASN A 19 -10.63 -10.63 16.94
N THR A 20 -10.65 -11.46 17.99
CA THR A 20 -11.87 -12.16 18.42
C THR A 20 -13.00 -11.17 18.69
N TYR A 21 -14.19 -11.45 18.17
CA TYR A 21 -15.36 -10.62 18.40
C TYR A 21 -15.69 -10.50 19.90
N ALA A 22 -15.92 -9.30 20.36
CA ALA A 22 -16.44 -9.02 21.69
C ALA A 22 -17.30 -7.75 21.68
N PRO A 23 -18.36 -7.67 22.53
CA PRO A 23 -19.14 -6.46 22.67
C PRO A 23 -18.27 -5.25 23.04
N GLY A 24 -18.52 -4.11 22.41
CA GLY A 24 -17.76 -2.87 22.65
C GLY A 24 -16.36 -2.82 22.02
N LYS A 25 -15.90 -3.88 21.39
CA LYS A 25 -14.60 -3.94 20.73
C LYS A 25 -14.64 -3.26 19.36
N ARG A 26 -13.62 -2.46 19.07
CA ARG A 26 -13.46 -1.83 17.76
C ARG A 26 -12.86 -2.82 16.75
N PRO A 27 -13.37 -2.89 15.52
CA PRO A 27 -12.75 -3.68 14.45
C PRO A 27 -11.39 -3.08 14.06
N PHE A 28 -10.52 -3.93 13.51
CA PHE A 28 -9.29 -3.46 12.87
C PHE A 28 -9.63 -2.50 11.73
N HIS A 29 -9.03 -1.32 11.77
CA HIS A 29 -9.29 -0.27 10.79
C HIS A 29 -8.19 -0.25 9.73
N THR A 30 -8.58 -0.16 8.45
CA THR A 30 -7.66 -0.26 7.30
C THR A 30 -7.48 1.05 6.54
N ILE A 31 -8.18 2.14 6.93
CA ILE A 31 -7.99 3.45 6.31
C ILE A 31 -6.78 4.11 6.97
N ILE A 32 -5.76 4.41 6.20
CA ILE A 32 -4.49 4.96 6.67
C ILE A 32 -4.09 6.17 5.79
N PRO A 33 -4.80 7.31 5.88
CA PRO A 33 -4.37 8.51 5.17
C PRO A 33 -2.98 8.94 5.64
N ALA A 34 -2.19 9.52 4.72
CA ALA A 34 -0.85 10.00 5.02
C ALA A 34 -0.72 11.49 4.75
N PHE A 35 0.21 12.12 5.45
CA PHE A 35 0.49 13.54 5.31
C PHE A 35 1.99 13.78 5.38
N ILE A 36 2.53 14.52 4.43
CA ILE A 36 3.93 14.92 4.39
C ILE A 36 4.00 16.42 4.71
N THR A 37 4.90 16.78 5.60
CA THR A 37 5.28 18.17 5.86
C THR A 37 6.69 18.42 5.33
N ARG A 38 6.94 19.64 4.88
CA ARG A 38 8.27 20.11 4.49
C ARG A 38 8.59 21.35 5.32
N GLU A 39 9.70 21.32 6.06
CA GLU A 39 10.12 22.43 6.94
C GLU A 39 9.06 22.85 7.95
N GLY A 40 8.22 21.92 8.38
CA GLY A 40 7.12 22.15 9.32
C GLY A 40 5.79 22.56 8.67
N GLU A 41 5.79 22.88 7.37
CA GLU A 41 4.60 23.29 6.64
C GLU A 41 3.93 22.12 5.88
N PRO A 42 2.61 22.18 5.65
CA PRO A 42 1.89 21.22 4.82
C PRO A 42 2.49 21.12 3.42
N TYR A 43 2.76 19.89 2.96
CA TYR A 43 3.32 19.66 1.64
C TYR A 43 2.42 18.76 0.78
N VAL A 44 2.13 17.54 1.23
CA VAL A 44 1.29 16.58 0.50
C VAL A 44 0.38 15.83 1.45
N SER A 45 -0.91 15.76 1.13
CA SER A 45 -1.86 14.80 1.71
C SER A 45 -2.12 13.72 0.67
N PHE A 46 -1.99 12.44 1.04
CA PHE A 46 -2.19 11.36 0.10
C PHE A 46 -2.70 10.07 0.76
N GLY A 47 -3.11 9.14 -0.06
CA GLY A 47 -3.51 7.82 0.37
C GLY A 47 -3.57 6.84 -0.79
N LEU A 48 -3.57 5.56 -0.44
CA LEU A 48 -3.81 4.48 -1.37
C LEU A 48 -4.96 3.60 -0.89
N THR A 49 -5.71 3.05 -1.82
CA THR A 49 -6.61 1.92 -1.56
C THR A 49 -5.82 0.61 -1.67
N GLY A 50 -6.44 -0.55 -1.44
CA GLY A 50 -5.82 -1.85 -1.72
C GLY A 50 -5.55 -2.73 -0.51
N GLY A 51 -6.19 -2.48 0.64
CA GLY A 51 -6.07 -3.34 1.82
C GLY A 51 -4.63 -3.49 2.31
N GLY A 52 -4.09 -4.70 2.33
CA GLY A 52 -2.70 -4.97 2.77
C GLY A 52 -1.59 -4.36 1.90
N MET A 53 -1.93 -3.86 0.71
CA MET A 53 -1.01 -3.10 -0.13
C MET A 53 -0.75 -1.67 0.39
N GLN A 54 -1.66 -1.09 1.17
CA GLN A 54 -1.57 0.31 1.57
C GLN A 54 -0.23 0.67 2.24
N PRO A 55 0.27 -0.05 3.27
CA PRO A 55 1.56 0.30 3.88
C PRO A 55 2.72 0.25 2.89
N GLN A 56 2.76 -0.79 2.06
CA GLN A 56 3.81 -0.97 1.05
C GLN A 56 3.75 0.11 -0.03
N GLY A 57 2.55 0.44 -0.49
CA GLY A 57 2.35 1.48 -1.48
C GLY A 57 2.68 2.88 -0.95
N HIS A 58 2.33 3.19 0.31
CA HIS A 58 2.69 4.46 0.93
C HIS A 58 4.20 4.69 0.96
N VAL A 59 4.98 3.68 1.33
CA VAL A 59 6.46 3.77 1.33
C VAL A 59 6.97 4.07 -0.08
N GLN A 60 6.48 3.38 -1.10
CA GLN A 60 6.89 3.60 -2.49
C GLN A 60 6.54 5.00 -2.99
N ILE A 61 5.34 5.51 -2.68
CA ILE A 61 4.95 6.88 -3.02
C ILE A 61 5.86 7.90 -2.33
N VAL A 62 6.14 7.73 -1.03
CA VAL A 62 7.04 8.65 -0.31
C VAL A 62 8.44 8.65 -0.92
N MET A 63 9.00 7.47 -1.22
CA MET A 63 10.30 7.35 -1.87
C MET A 63 10.31 8.01 -3.25
N ASN A 64 9.26 7.81 -4.06
CA ASN A 64 9.14 8.43 -5.38
C ASN A 64 9.17 9.95 -5.29
N ILE A 65 8.47 10.55 -4.32
CA ILE A 65 8.41 12.00 -4.14
C ILE A 65 9.71 12.53 -3.52
N VAL A 66 10.20 11.90 -2.45
CA VAL A 66 11.27 12.46 -1.60
C VAL A 66 12.66 12.08 -2.12
N ASP A 67 12.87 10.80 -2.45
CA ASP A 67 14.19 10.29 -2.82
C ASP A 67 14.46 10.43 -4.33
N PHE A 68 13.42 10.23 -5.16
CA PHE A 68 13.55 10.29 -6.62
C PHE A 68 13.08 11.62 -7.22
N GLY A 69 12.50 12.52 -6.41
CA GLY A 69 12.11 13.86 -6.86
C GLY A 69 10.95 13.89 -7.86
N MET A 70 10.15 12.83 -7.91
CA MET A 70 9.00 12.73 -8.81
C MET A 70 7.91 13.71 -8.39
N ASN A 71 7.21 14.29 -9.37
CA ASN A 71 5.99 15.02 -9.09
C ASN A 71 4.85 14.07 -8.65
N LEU A 72 3.72 14.61 -8.18
CA LEU A 72 2.63 13.79 -7.63
C LEU A 72 2.04 12.82 -8.65
N GLN A 73 1.97 13.21 -9.92
CA GLN A 73 1.44 12.33 -10.98
C GLN A 73 2.44 11.23 -11.30
N GLU A 74 3.70 11.57 -11.52
CA GLU A 74 4.79 10.61 -11.78
C GLU A 74 4.90 9.60 -10.64
N ALA A 75 4.82 10.04 -9.39
CA ALA A 75 4.89 9.17 -8.23
C ALA A 75 3.74 8.14 -8.19
N GLY A 76 2.56 8.53 -8.67
CA GLY A 76 1.39 7.66 -8.76
C GLY A 76 1.42 6.71 -9.96
N ASP A 77 2.00 7.15 -11.08
CA ASP A 77 2.10 6.39 -12.34
C ASP A 77 3.28 5.41 -12.33
N ALA A 78 4.27 5.62 -11.47
CA ALA A 78 5.39 4.72 -11.33
C ALA A 78 4.93 3.30 -10.94
N PRO A 79 5.48 2.25 -11.58
CA PRO A 79 5.08 0.88 -11.30
C PRO A 79 5.45 0.49 -9.87
N ARG A 80 4.54 -0.22 -9.21
CA ARG A 80 4.66 -0.62 -7.81
C ARG A 80 4.95 -2.10 -7.67
N ILE A 81 5.58 -2.43 -6.57
CA ILE A 81 5.75 -3.80 -6.11
C ILE A 81 4.79 -4.10 -4.96
N ARG A 82 4.45 -5.37 -4.80
CA ARG A 82 3.73 -5.89 -3.65
C ARG A 82 4.35 -7.19 -3.18
N HIS A 83 4.79 -7.24 -1.95
CA HIS A 83 5.19 -8.47 -1.30
C HIS A 83 3.96 -9.19 -0.73
N GLU A 84 3.88 -10.48 -0.97
CA GLU A 84 2.87 -11.38 -0.40
C GLU A 84 3.55 -12.63 0.15
N TYR A 85 3.05 -13.11 1.28
CA TYR A 85 3.35 -14.46 1.77
C TYR A 85 2.16 -15.37 1.45
N LEU A 86 2.34 -16.30 0.53
CA LEU A 86 1.27 -17.15 0.05
C LEU A 86 1.74 -18.62 -0.02
N ASN A 87 0.96 -19.52 0.59
CA ASN A 87 1.23 -20.97 0.59
C ASN A 87 2.66 -21.34 1.03
N GLY A 88 3.20 -20.64 2.02
CA GLY A 88 4.53 -20.90 2.54
C GLY A 88 5.69 -20.27 1.77
N ALA A 89 5.41 -19.45 0.77
CA ALA A 89 6.42 -18.76 -0.04
C ALA A 89 6.25 -17.24 -0.05
N ASP A 90 7.39 -16.55 -0.09
CA ASP A 90 7.46 -15.12 -0.34
C ASP A 90 7.38 -14.85 -1.84
N ILE A 91 6.45 -14.01 -2.26
CA ILE A 91 6.25 -13.64 -3.66
C ILE A 91 6.31 -12.12 -3.78
N VAL A 92 7.11 -11.64 -4.71
CA VAL A 92 7.14 -10.24 -5.12
C VAL A 92 6.33 -10.09 -6.40
N ARG A 93 5.16 -9.46 -6.28
CA ARG A 93 4.34 -9.11 -7.44
C ARG A 93 4.79 -7.78 -7.99
N LEU A 94 4.90 -7.72 -9.29
CA LEU A 94 5.26 -6.51 -10.03
C LEU A 94 4.08 -6.02 -10.85
N GLU A 95 3.84 -4.72 -10.79
CA GLU A 95 3.02 -3.99 -11.75
C GLU A 95 3.75 -3.93 -13.10
N SER A 96 3.04 -3.74 -14.20
CA SER A 96 3.67 -3.53 -15.50
C SER A 96 4.46 -2.21 -15.51
N GLY A 97 5.62 -2.18 -16.16
CA GLY A 97 6.44 -0.98 -16.28
C GLY A 97 7.86 -1.10 -15.71
N PHE A 98 8.16 -2.17 -14.96
CA PHE A 98 9.55 -2.46 -14.61
C PHE A 98 10.34 -2.95 -15.82
N ASP A 99 11.55 -2.46 -15.95
CA ASP A 99 12.46 -2.93 -17.00
C ASP A 99 12.93 -4.38 -16.74
N TYR A 100 13.25 -5.07 -17.83
CA TYR A 100 13.65 -6.48 -17.79
C TYR A 100 14.92 -6.71 -16.94
N GLU A 101 15.85 -5.78 -16.95
CA GLU A 101 17.11 -5.93 -16.21
C GLU A 101 16.89 -5.86 -14.70
N THR A 102 16.03 -4.96 -14.24
CA THR A 102 15.59 -4.87 -12.83
C THR A 102 14.91 -6.17 -12.40
N ILE A 103 13.99 -6.69 -13.21
CA ILE A 103 13.30 -7.97 -12.92
C ILE A 103 14.32 -9.11 -12.79
N ARG A 104 15.26 -9.19 -13.71
CA ARG A 104 16.31 -10.21 -13.72
C ARG A 104 17.22 -10.11 -12.49
N LYS A 105 17.59 -8.90 -12.08
CA LYS A 105 18.37 -8.66 -10.86
C LYS A 105 17.63 -9.16 -9.61
N LEU A 106 16.36 -8.84 -9.47
CA LEU A 106 15.53 -9.32 -8.37
C LEU A 106 15.49 -10.85 -8.31
N MET A 107 15.29 -11.51 -9.44
CA MET A 107 15.33 -12.97 -9.52
C MET A 107 16.71 -13.55 -9.14
N THR A 108 17.81 -12.91 -9.57
CA THR A 108 19.17 -13.32 -9.20
C THR A 108 19.44 -13.15 -7.70
N MET A 109 18.79 -12.18 -7.05
CA MET A 109 18.83 -12.00 -5.60
C MET A 109 17.99 -13.02 -4.83
N GLY A 110 17.28 -13.92 -5.53
CA GLY A 110 16.51 -14.99 -4.93
C GLY A 110 15.02 -14.68 -4.75
N HIS A 111 14.53 -13.55 -5.27
CA HIS A 111 13.11 -13.22 -5.18
C HIS A 111 12.28 -14.05 -6.17
N THR A 112 11.16 -14.59 -5.70
CA THR A 112 10.14 -15.19 -6.55
C THR A 112 9.28 -14.09 -7.13
N ILE A 113 9.38 -13.87 -8.44
CA ILE A 113 8.66 -12.81 -9.14
C ILE A 113 7.37 -13.34 -9.75
N ALA A 114 6.28 -12.60 -9.59
CA ALA A 114 5.02 -12.79 -10.29
C ALA A 114 4.51 -11.44 -10.81
N PHE A 115 3.81 -11.47 -11.94
CA PHE A 115 3.14 -10.29 -12.47
C PHE A 115 1.69 -10.26 -12.00
N GLY A 116 1.15 -9.08 -11.76
CA GLY A 116 -0.23 -8.86 -11.37
C GLY A 116 -0.83 -7.67 -12.09
N PHE A 117 -2.11 -7.79 -12.43
CA PHE A 117 -2.89 -6.70 -13.05
C PHE A 117 -3.85 -6.05 -12.04
N GLU A 118 -3.91 -6.56 -10.83
CA GLU A 118 -4.84 -6.13 -9.80
C GLU A 118 -4.16 -6.00 -8.42
N ARG A 119 -4.71 -5.13 -7.55
CA ARG A 119 -4.36 -5.02 -6.12
C ARG A 119 -3.10 -4.22 -5.77
N PHE A 120 -2.64 -3.32 -6.64
CA PHE A 120 -1.58 -2.38 -6.29
C PHE A 120 -2.08 -1.07 -5.67
N GLY A 121 -3.40 -0.94 -5.54
CA GLY A 121 -4.08 0.19 -4.91
C GLY A 121 -4.25 1.40 -5.84
N GLY A 122 -5.31 2.17 -5.61
CA GLY A 122 -5.54 3.45 -6.28
C GLY A 122 -4.93 4.58 -5.45
N TYR A 123 -4.05 5.35 -6.05
CA TYR A 123 -3.40 6.51 -5.43
C TYR A 123 -4.22 7.78 -5.64
N GLN A 124 -4.31 8.60 -4.60
CA GLN A 124 -4.89 9.93 -4.62
C GLN A 124 -4.02 10.87 -3.80
N ALA A 125 -3.74 12.06 -4.30
CA ALA A 125 -2.93 13.06 -3.58
C ALA A 125 -3.38 14.48 -3.87
N ILE A 126 -3.14 15.35 -2.89
CA ILE A 126 -3.28 16.80 -3.00
C ILE A 126 -1.98 17.42 -2.47
N GLY A 127 -1.30 18.21 -3.29
CA GLY A 127 -0.12 18.96 -2.91
C GLY A 127 -0.41 20.43 -2.74
N VAL A 128 0.32 21.09 -1.84
CA VAL A 128 0.36 22.54 -1.71
C VAL A 128 1.43 23.07 -2.67
N GLN A 129 1.02 23.97 -3.57
CA GLN A 129 1.97 24.74 -4.39
C GLN A 129 2.33 26.01 -3.62
N GLY A 130 3.61 26.15 -3.30
CA GLY A 130 4.18 27.37 -2.74
C GLY A 130 4.52 28.39 -3.82
#